data_27a5f91635b9312fe9e1c0884f349fa0
#
_entry.id   27a5f91635b9312fe9e1c0884f349fa0
#
_cell.length_a   1.000
_cell.length_b   1.000
_cell.length_c   1.000
_cell.angle_alpha   90.00
_cell.angle_beta   90.00
_cell.angle_gamma   90.00
#
_symmetry.space_group_name_H-M   'P 1'
#
loop_
_entity.id
_entity.type
_entity.pdbx_description
1 polymer ?
#
loop_
_entity_poly.entity_id
_entity_poly.type
_entity_poly.pdbx_seq_one_letter_code
_entity_poly.pdbx_strand_id
1 'polypeptide(L)'
;MKNTKSYDKAFLTGCDKTTEWMLLWFLKNFHEHNKKIPIIIGDFGLSYDMKYKIENEMGYDTIDMSAYQHLKGWFKKPQVMLECPSKQTVWIDTDCEILGNIEGIFNLLVDDKLNMVQDIPWTLRTQETWHNSGVVGFKGKPEILRAWAHKVQMYQDQGDQEVLHSMFNDDI
;
A
#
# COMPACT_ATOMS: atom_id res chain seq x y z
N MET A 1 19.27 5.41 -18.16
CA MET A 1 18.90 4.70 -16.91
C MET A 1 18.41 5.76 -15.93
N LYS A 2 17.11 5.77 -15.56
CA LYS A 2 16.63 6.63 -14.49
C LYS A 2 17.33 6.19 -13.20
N ASN A 3 18.00 7.13 -12.54
CA ASN A 3 18.62 6.91 -11.25
C ASN A 3 17.49 6.59 -10.26
N THR A 4 17.25 5.32 -9.99
CA THR A 4 16.17 4.89 -9.09
C THR A 4 16.59 5.25 -7.68
N LYS A 5 15.99 6.31 -7.15
CA LYS A 5 16.14 6.74 -5.77
C LYS A 5 15.76 5.57 -4.86
N SER A 6 16.62 5.21 -3.94
CA SER A 6 16.39 4.14 -2.97
C SER A 6 16.22 4.71 -1.57
N TYR A 7 15.32 4.13 -0.78
CA TYR A 7 14.99 4.58 0.57
C TYR A 7 15.29 3.50 1.61
N ASP A 8 15.73 3.90 2.77
CA ASP A 8 15.83 2.97 3.90
C ASP A 8 14.43 2.66 4.46
N LYS A 9 13.62 3.69 4.63
CA LYS A 9 12.22 3.62 5.07
C LYS A 9 11.35 4.49 4.17
N ALA A 10 10.18 4.03 3.81
CA ALA A 10 9.17 4.82 3.12
C ALA A 10 7.76 4.40 3.53
N PHE A 11 6.88 5.37 3.69
CA PHE A 11 5.46 5.13 3.59
C PHE A 11 5.08 4.99 2.11
N LEU A 12 4.00 4.27 1.84
CA LEU A 12 3.48 4.04 0.50
C LEU A 12 1.97 4.16 0.54
N THR A 13 1.41 4.84 -0.43
CA THR A 13 -0.03 4.84 -0.70
C THR A 13 -0.24 4.79 -2.20
N GLY A 14 -1.47 4.69 -2.67
CA GLY A 14 -1.76 4.74 -4.09
C GLY A 14 -3.26 4.79 -4.36
N CYS A 15 -3.62 5.36 -5.48
CA CYS A 15 -5.00 5.44 -5.93
C CYS A 15 -5.06 5.59 -7.46
N ASP A 16 -6.26 5.44 -7.99
CA ASP A 16 -6.58 5.73 -9.38
C ASP A 16 -7.43 7.01 -9.48
N LYS A 17 -7.82 7.36 -10.71
CA LYS A 17 -8.63 8.54 -11.00
C LYS A 17 -9.98 8.55 -10.25
N THR A 18 -10.53 7.40 -9.90
CA THR A 18 -11.85 7.31 -9.24
C THR A 18 -11.77 7.71 -7.78
N THR A 19 -10.60 7.52 -7.16
CA THR A 19 -10.35 7.74 -5.72
C THR A 19 -9.32 8.85 -5.45
N GLU A 20 -8.73 9.48 -6.49
CA GLU A 20 -7.70 10.52 -6.34
C GLU A 20 -8.15 11.76 -5.56
N TRP A 21 -9.46 11.99 -5.44
CA TRP A 21 -10.00 13.10 -4.65
C TRP A 21 -9.65 12.98 -3.15
N MET A 22 -9.45 11.76 -2.63
CA MET A 22 -9.01 11.53 -1.27
C MET A 22 -7.51 11.78 -1.06
N LEU A 23 -6.69 11.64 -2.13
CA LEU A 23 -5.24 11.67 -2.03
C LEU A 23 -4.72 12.98 -1.41
N LEU A 24 -5.22 14.13 -1.85
CA LEU A 24 -4.76 15.42 -1.33
C LEU A 24 -5.15 15.63 0.14
N TRP A 25 -6.33 15.17 0.53
CA TRP A 25 -6.75 15.17 1.93
C TRP A 25 -5.84 14.28 2.78
N PHE A 26 -5.60 13.05 2.31
CA PHE A 26 -4.71 12.10 2.98
C PHE A 26 -3.29 12.64 3.14
N LEU A 27 -2.69 13.18 2.06
CA LEU A 27 -1.34 13.73 2.11
C LEU A 27 -1.23 14.93 3.07
N LYS A 28 -2.22 15.82 3.10
CA LYS A 28 -2.28 16.93 4.05
C LYS A 28 -2.30 16.40 5.48
N ASN A 29 -3.22 15.49 5.78
CA ASN A 29 -3.37 14.86 7.08
C ASN A 29 -2.08 14.11 7.50
N PHE A 30 -1.48 13.35 6.57
CA PHE A 30 -0.21 12.66 6.81
C PHE A 30 0.90 13.63 7.23
N HIS A 31 1.08 14.74 6.51
CA HIS A 31 2.16 15.71 6.77
C HIS A 31 1.95 16.60 7.99
N GLU A 32 0.76 16.69 8.51
CA GLU A 32 0.53 17.35 9.80
C GLU A 32 1.27 16.62 10.92
N HIS A 33 1.40 15.31 10.83
CA HIS A 33 1.95 14.46 11.89
C HIS A 33 3.29 13.79 11.57
N ASN A 34 3.65 13.62 10.28
CA ASN A 34 4.81 12.83 9.84
C ASN A 34 5.68 13.64 8.89
N LYS A 35 6.94 13.92 9.27
CA LYS A 35 7.81 14.86 8.53
C LYS A 35 9.17 14.29 8.15
N LYS A 36 9.57 13.15 8.74
CA LYS A 36 10.94 12.63 8.60
C LYS A 36 11.05 11.52 7.57
N ILE A 37 10.02 10.68 7.47
CA ILE A 37 10.03 9.54 6.57
C ILE A 37 9.20 9.90 5.34
N PRO A 38 9.75 9.74 4.12
CA PRO A 38 9.04 10.08 2.88
C PRO A 38 7.83 9.17 2.67
N ILE A 39 6.85 9.70 1.93
CA ILE A 39 5.75 8.92 1.37
C ILE A 39 5.89 8.89 -0.14
N ILE A 40 5.72 7.71 -0.72
CA ILE A 40 5.75 7.45 -2.16
C ILE A 40 4.33 7.14 -2.61
N ILE A 41 3.98 7.50 -3.84
CA ILE A 41 2.62 7.37 -4.34
C ILE A 41 2.59 6.39 -5.52
N GLY A 42 1.81 5.33 -5.40
CA GLY A 42 1.49 4.43 -6.50
C GLY A 42 0.49 5.09 -7.46
N ASP A 43 0.90 5.32 -8.70
CA ASP A 43 0.02 5.80 -9.76
C ASP A 43 -0.73 4.63 -10.39
N PHE A 44 -1.94 4.36 -9.90
CA PHE A 44 -2.83 3.31 -10.39
C PHE A 44 -3.62 3.71 -11.63
N GLY A 45 -3.37 4.90 -12.16
CA GLY A 45 -4.08 5.54 -13.25
C GLY A 45 -4.68 6.88 -12.79
N LEU A 46 -3.88 7.74 -12.20
CA LEU A 46 -4.25 9.10 -11.82
C LEU A 46 -4.62 9.92 -13.07
N SER A 47 -5.43 10.96 -12.88
CA SER A 47 -5.62 11.96 -13.92
C SER A 47 -4.30 12.71 -14.21
N TYR A 48 -4.17 13.24 -15.41
CA TYR A 48 -3.00 14.04 -15.77
C TYR A 48 -2.76 15.20 -14.80
N ASP A 49 -3.82 15.91 -14.45
CA ASP A 49 -3.75 17.08 -13.55
C ASP A 49 -3.30 16.67 -12.14
N MET A 50 -3.83 15.55 -11.61
CA MET A 50 -3.42 15.05 -10.30
C MET A 50 -1.96 14.59 -10.32
N LYS A 51 -1.55 13.83 -11.34
CA LYS A 51 -0.18 13.39 -11.50
C LYS A 51 0.79 14.57 -11.60
N TYR A 52 0.47 15.55 -12.44
CA TYR A 52 1.28 16.79 -12.56
C TYR A 52 1.42 17.49 -11.21
N LYS A 53 0.32 17.64 -10.48
CA LYS A 53 0.29 18.30 -9.18
C LYS A 53 1.18 17.60 -8.16
N ILE A 54 1.06 16.28 -8.00
CA ILE A 54 1.83 15.55 -6.99
C ILE A 54 3.32 15.47 -7.35
N GLU A 55 3.67 15.29 -8.62
CA GLU A 55 5.07 15.17 -9.05
C GLU A 55 5.79 16.53 -9.16
N ASN A 56 5.14 17.53 -9.77
CA ASN A 56 5.81 18.77 -10.14
C ASN A 56 5.55 19.94 -9.17
N GLU A 57 4.36 20.03 -8.58
CA GLU A 57 4.06 21.10 -7.63
C GLU A 57 4.39 20.70 -6.19
N MET A 58 4.13 19.43 -5.83
CA MET A 58 4.33 18.95 -4.47
C MET A 58 5.62 18.15 -4.28
N GLY A 59 6.25 17.69 -5.37
CA GLY A 59 7.56 17.04 -5.36
C GLY A 59 7.58 15.61 -4.81
N TYR A 60 6.47 14.88 -4.88
CA TYR A 60 6.42 13.48 -4.47
C TYR A 60 7.03 12.56 -5.53
N ASP A 61 7.69 11.49 -5.06
CA ASP A 61 8.07 10.38 -5.91
C ASP A 61 6.85 9.50 -6.19
N THR A 62 6.68 9.08 -7.45
CA THR A 62 5.60 8.19 -7.88
C THR A 62 6.14 6.88 -8.42
N ILE A 63 5.32 5.82 -8.35
CA ILE A 63 5.57 4.52 -8.98
C ILE A 63 4.50 4.31 -10.04
N ASP A 64 4.92 4.30 -11.30
CA ASP A 64 4.04 4.08 -12.45
C ASP A 64 3.59 2.62 -12.52
N MET A 65 2.28 2.38 -12.34
CA MET A 65 1.65 1.07 -12.42
C MET A 65 0.95 0.83 -13.77
N SER A 66 1.33 1.53 -14.81
CA SER A 66 0.75 1.38 -16.17
C SER A 66 0.95 -0.01 -16.77
N ALA A 67 2.01 -0.74 -16.38
CA ALA A 67 2.21 -2.13 -16.78
C ALA A 67 1.11 -3.09 -16.27
N TYR A 68 0.36 -2.68 -15.24
CA TYR A 68 -0.71 -3.46 -14.61
C TYR A 68 -2.11 -2.90 -14.90
N GLN A 69 -2.32 -2.29 -16.07
CA GLN A 69 -3.62 -1.69 -16.45
C GLN A 69 -4.78 -2.70 -16.48
N HIS A 70 -4.49 -3.98 -16.68
CA HIS A 70 -5.47 -5.06 -16.67
C HIS A 70 -6.03 -5.34 -15.26
N LEU A 71 -5.39 -4.83 -14.20
CA LEU A 71 -5.85 -4.96 -12.82
C LEU A 71 -6.70 -3.75 -12.41
N LYS A 72 -7.76 -4.00 -11.63
CA LYS A 72 -8.51 -2.94 -10.93
C LYS A 72 -7.60 -2.24 -9.91
N GLY A 73 -7.99 -1.01 -9.47
CA GLY A 73 -7.17 -0.16 -8.61
C GLY A 73 -6.54 -0.87 -7.41
N TRP A 74 -7.35 -1.43 -6.53
CA TRP A 74 -6.86 -2.09 -5.30
C TRP A 74 -6.06 -3.37 -5.53
N PHE A 75 -6.23 -4.07 -6.68
CA PHE A 75 -5.38 -5.23 -7.03
C PHE A 75 -3.96 -4.82 -7.42
N LYS A 76 -3.71 -3.54 -7.71
CA LYS A 76 -2.37 -3.01 -7.91
C LYS A 76 -1.61 -2.82 -6.60
N LYS A 77 -2.31 -2.83 -5.45
CA LYS A 77 -1.73 -2.62 -4.12
C LYS A 77 -0.54 -3.55 -3.82
N PRO A 78 -0.65 -4.88 -3.86
CA PRO A 78 0.51 -5.73 -3.61
C PRO A 78 1.59 -5.63 -4.68
N GLN A 79 1.25 -5.26 -5.93
CA GLN A 79 2.22 -5.02 -6.99
C GLN A 79 3.07 -3.78 -6.69
N VAL A 80 2.45 -2.64 -6.35
CA VAL A 80 3.18 -1.42 -6.04
C VAL A 80 4.03 -1.56 -4.77
N MET A 81 3.60 -2.39 -3.81
CA MET A 81 4.42 -2.73 -2.64
C MET A 81 5.72 -3.44 -3.07
N LEU A 82 5.66 -4.35 -4.06
CA LEU A 82 6.85 -5.01 -4.63
C LEU A 82 7.75 -4.04 -5.41
N GLU A 83 7.17 -3.08 -6.11
CA GLU A 83 7.90 -2.07 -6.88
C GLU A 83 8.51 -0.97 -6.01
N CYS A 84 8.05 -0.79 -4.77
CA CYS A 84 8.50 0.27 -3.88
C CYS A 84 10.01 0.18 -3.64
N PRO A 85 10.81 1.23 -3.94
CA PRO A 85 12.26 1.20 -3.85
C PRO A 85 12.77 1.47 -2.43
N SER A 86 12.19 0.82 -1.42
CA SER A 86 12.57 0.96 -0.02
C SER A 86 12.89 -0.39 0.63
N LYS A 87 13.78 -0.37 1.64
CA LYS A 87 14.10 -1.55 2.44
C LYS A 87 13.00 -1.89 3.43
N GLN A 88 12.35 -0.87 3.98
CA GLN A 88 11.22 -1.00 4.89
C GLN A 88 10.08 -0.16 4.35
N THR A 89 8.91 -0.76 4.19
CA THR A 89 7.74 -0.10 3.61
C THR A 89 6.55 -0.25 4.54
N VAL A 90 5.78 0.82 4.68
CA VAL A 90 4.45 0.78 5.30
C VAL A 90 3.45 1.35 4.30
N TRP A 91 2.59 0.48 3.79
CA TRP A 91 1.43 0.85 3.00
C TRP A 91 0.34 1.40 3.90
N ILE A 92 -0.36 2.45 3.45
CA ILE A 92 -1.56 3.01 4.09
C ILE A 92 -2.56 3.36 2.99
N ASP A 93 -3.78 2.85 3.12
CA ASP A 93 -4.88 3.20 2.21
C ASP A 93 -5.23 4.71 2.33
N THR A 94 -5.63 5.34 1.23
CA THR A 94 -5.92 6.78 1.18
C THR A 94 -7.18 7.22 1.95
N ASP A 95 -8.01 6.29 2.39
CA ASP A 95 -9.18 6.51 3.24
C ASP A 95 -8.88 6.43 4.75
N CYS A 96 -7.60 6.23 5.12
CA CYS A 96 -7.16 6.26 6.51
C CYS A 96 -6.93 7.69 6.99
N GLU A 97 -7.43 8.02 8.19
CA GLU A 97 -7.11 9.26 8.89
C GLU A 97 -5.90 9.08 9.82
N ILE A 98 -4.91 9.97 9.71
CA ILE A 98 -3.71 9.94 10.55
C ILE A 98 -3.91 10.92 11.72
N LEU A 99 -4.04 10.40 12.93
CA LEU A 99 -4.33 11.18 14.14
C LEU A 99 -3.10 11.57 14.96
N GLY A 100 -1.90 11.15 14.52
CA GLY A 100 -0.67 11.41 15.23
C GLY A 100 0.56 10.92 14.47
N ASN A 101 1.75 11.06 15.10
CA ASN A 101 2.98 10.57 14.51
C ASN A 101 3.01 9.03 14.51
N ILE A 102 3.12 8.45 13.32
CA ILE A 102 3.14 7.00 13.10
C ILE A 102 4.52 6.48 12.67
N GLU A 103 5.55 7.32 12.66
CA GLU A 103 6.90 6.89 12.22
C GLU A 103 7.47 5.73 13.07
N GLY A 104 6.98 5.58 14.30
CA GLY A 104 7.34 4.48 15.20
C GLY A 104 6.95 3.09 14.70
N ILE A 105 6.01 2.98 13.75
CA ILE A 105 5.52 1.71 13.19
C ILE A 105 6.66 0.87 12.58
N PHE A 106 7.69 1.52 12.02
CA PHE A 106 8.84 0.84 11.43
C PHE A 106 9.65 0.01 12.45
N ASN A 107 9.57 0.33 13.73
CA ASN A 107 10.23 -0.44 14.79
C ASN A 107 9.48 -1.75 15.14
N LEU A 108 8.25 -1.89 14.67
CA LEU A 108 7.41 -3.07 14.90
C LEU A 108 7.54 -4.09 13.77
N LEU A 109 8.16 -3.72 12.64
CA LEU A 109 8.26 -4.59 11.48
C LEU A 109 9.16 -5.79 11.75
N VAL A 110 8.65 -6.97 11.46
CA VAL A 110 9.35 -8.25 11.55
C VAL A 110 9.86 -8.67 10.17
N ASP A 111 11.06 -9.24 10.11
CA ASP A 111 11.65 -9.70 8.85
C ASP A 111 10.83 -10.85 8.25
N ASP A 112 10.79 -10.91 6.91
CA ASP A 112 10.11 -11.95 6.12
C ASP A 112 8.61 -12.14 6.41
N LYS A 113 7.95 -11.10 6.96
CA LYS A 113 6.51 -11.13 7.26
C LYS A 113 5.80 -9.88 6.74
N LEU A 114 4.49 -10.02 6.51
CA LEU A 114 3.56 -8.89 6.47
C LEU A 114 3.12 -8.60 7.91
N ASN A 115 3.30 -7.35 8.32
CA ASN A 115 2.88 -6.86 9.64
C ASN A 115 1.56 -6.12 9.43
N MET A 116 0.49 -6.68 9.96
CA MET A 116 -0.88 -6.23 9.75
C MET A 116 -1.63 -6.27 11.08
N VAL A 117 -2.79 -5.63 11.13
CA VAL A 117 -3.71 -5.73 12.26
C VAL A 117 -4.86 -6.68 11.91
N GLN A 118 -5.45 -7.28 12.94
CA GLN A 118 -6.64 -8.09 12.77
C GLN A 118 -7.82 -7.21 12.35
N ASP A 119 -8.59 -7.66 11.37
CA ASP A 119 -9.87 -7.08 11.01
C ASP A 119 -10.95 -7.60 11.96
N ILE A 120 -11.14 -6.91 13.07
CA ILE A 120 -12.07 -7.33 14.12
C ILE A 120 -13.51 -7.49 13.61
N PRO A 121 -14.08 -6.52 12.82
CA PRO A 121 -15.43 -6.67 12.29
C PRO A 121 -15.63 -7.91 11.43
N TRP A 122 -14.68 -8.20 10.53
CA TRP A 122 -14.75 -9.40 9.70
C TRP A 122 -14.53 -10.68 10.50
N THR A 123 -13.56 -10.68 11.42
CA THR A 123 -13.30 -11.81 12.31
C THR A 123 -14.55 -12.19 13.13
N LEU A 124 -15.25 -11.21 13.70
CA LEU A 124 -16.48 -11.45 14.46
C LEU A 124 -17.63 -11.96 13.58
N ARG A 125 -17.69 -11.50 12.33
CA ARG A 125 -18.75 -11.88 11.38
C ARG A 125 -18.56 -13.32 10.87
N THR A 126 -17.33 -13.70 10.55
CA THR A 126 -17.03 -14.97 9.90
C THR A 126 -16.61 -16.07 10.86
N GLN A 127 -16.24 -15.72 12.10
CA GLN A 127 -15.62 -16.61 13.12
C GLN A 127 -14.24 -17.13 12.69
N GLU A 128 -13.58 -16.44 11.77
CA GLU A 128 -12.23 -16.73 11.27
C GLU A 128 -11.33 -15.52 11.50
N THR A 129 -10.02 -15.70 11.72
CA THR A 129 -9.10 -14.59 11.91
C THR A 129 -8.81 -13.89 10.58
N TRP A 130 -9.35 -12.70 10.40
CA TRP A 130 -9.10 -11.84 9.24
C TRP A 130 -8.03 -10.79 9.53
N HIS A 131 -7.23 -10.46 8.52
CA HIS A 131 -6.23 -9.41 8.59
C HIS A 131 -6.65 -8.23 7.71
N ASN A 132 -6.58 -7.01 8.25
CA ASN A 132 -6.92 -5.81 7.52
C ASN A 132 -5.79 -5.40 6.59
N SER A 133 -6.09 -5.21 5.31
CA SER A 133 -5.09 -4.82 4.29
C SER A 133 -4.92 -3.30 4.12
N GLY A 134 -5.63 -2.48 4.90
CA GLY A 134 -5.54 -1.02 4.81
C GLY A 134 -4.22 -0.44 5.33
N VAL A 135 -3.58 -1.14 6.29
CA VAL A 135 -2.22 -0.81 6.75
C VAL A 135 -1.37 -2.08 6.75
N VAL A 136 -0.32 -2.10 5.93
CA VAL A 136 0.56 -3.27 5.76
C VAL A 136 2.02 -2.83 5.83
N GLY A 137 2.74 -3.33 6.84
CA GLY A 137 4.17 -3.08 7.00
C GLY A 137 5.02 -4.30 6.66
N PHE A 138 6.18 -4.09 6.03
CA PHE A 138 7.11 -5.18 5.70
C PHE A 138 8.54 -4.68 5.52
N LYS A 139 9.49 -5.60 5.64
CA LYS A 139 10.89 -5.39 5.31
C LYS A 139 11.27 -6.21 4.08
N GLY A 140 12.08 -5.63 3.20
CA GLY A 140 12.47 -6.28 1.94
C GLY A 140 11.26 -6.58 1.05
N LYS A 141 11.21 -7.80 0.54
CA LYS A 141 10.13 -8.32 -0.31
C LYS A 141 9.78 -9.75 0.13
N PRO A 142 9.02 -9.91 1.23
CA PRO A 142 8.66 -11.21 1.77
C PRO A 142 7.99 -12.11 0.73
N GLU A 143 8.17 -13.41 0.84
CA GLU A 143 7.58 -14.37 -0.11
C GLU A 143 6.05 -14.30 -0.14
N ILE A 144 5.43 -14.13 1.01
CA ILE A 144 3.98 -13.94 1.13
C ILE A 144 3.48 -12.73 0.32
N LEU A 145 4.25 -11.61 0.25
CA LEU A 145 3.89 -10.46 -0.58
C LEU A 145 3.96 -10.81 -2.07
N ARG A 146 4.95 -11.59 -2.50
CA ARG A 146 5.06 -12.05 -3.90
C ARG A 146 3.90 -12.98 -4.25
N ALA A 147 3.58 -13.89 -3.36
CA ALA A 147 2.46 -14.82 -3.53
C ALA A 147 1.12 -14.06 -3.60
N TRP A 148 0.90 -13.08 -2.72
CA TRP A 148 -0.29 -12.22 -2.75
C TRP A 148 -0.39 -11.43 -4.08
N ALA A 149 0.70 -10.77 -4.49
CA ALA A 149 0.76 -10.04 -5.74
C ALA A 149 0.50 -10.92 -6.98
N HIS A 150 0.91 -12.18 -6.94
CA HIS A 150 0.60 -13.15 -7.99
C HIS A 150 -0.87 -13.60 -7.93
N LYS A 151 -1.38 -13.93 -6.74
CA LYS A 151 -2.72 -14.49 -6.56
C LYS A 151 -3.83 -13.48 -6.93
N VAL A 152 -3.68 -12.19 -6.61
CA VAL A 152 -4.66 -11.15 -6.98
C VAL A 152 -4.84 -10.98 -8.50
N GLN A 153 -3.85 -11.38 -9.31
CA GLN A 153 -3.98 -11.34 -10.77
C GLN A 153 -4.93 -12.41 -11.31
N MET A 154 -5.10 -13.50 -10.56
CA MET A 154 -5.95 -14.65 -10.96
C MET A 154 -7.38 -14.54 -10.42
N TYR A 155 -7.59 -13.86 -9.29
CA TYR A 155 -8.86 -13.79 -8.57
C TYR A 155 -9.38 -12.36 -8.49
N GLN A 156 -9.81 -11.79 -9.64
CA GLN A 156 -10.27 -10.41 -9.74
C GLN A 156 -11.76 -10.19 -9.44
N ASP A 157 -12.46 -11.22 -9.03
CA ASP A 157 -13.87 -11.23 -8.58
C ASP A 157 -14.01 -11.01 -7.07
N GLN A 158 -12.91 -11.07 -6.32
CA GLN A 158 -12.81 -10.87 -4.87
C GLN A 158 -12.14 -9.53 -4.54
N GLY A 159 -12.09 -9.14 -3.27
CA GLY A 159 -11.24 -8.05 -2.79
C GLY A 159 -9.80 -8.50 -2.56
N ASP A 160 -8.85 -7.58 -2.57
CA ASP A 160 -7.43 -7.88 -2.30
C ASP A 160 -7.22 -8.50 -0.92
N GLN A 161 -7.97 -8.07 0.09
CA GLN A 161 -7.99 -8.62 1.45
C GLN A 161 -8.57 -10.04 1.48
N GLU A 162 -9.64 -10.31 0.71
CA GLU A 162 -10.25 -11.64 0.60
C GLU A 162 -9.28 -12.64 -0.05
N VAL A 163 -8.58 -12.20 -1.12
CA VAL A 163 -7.53 -13.01 -1.75
C VAL A 163 -6.42 -13.31 -0.77
N LEU A 164 -5.96 -12.31 0.02
CA LEU A 164 -4.93 -12.52 1.04
C LEU A 164 -5.42 -13.51 2.11
N HIS A 165 -6.65 -13.33 2.62
CA HIS A 165 -7.23 -14.21 3.63
C HIS A 165 -7.27 -15.67 3.16
N SER A 166 -7.67 -15.91 1.88
CA SER A 166 -7.70 -17.26 1.30
C SER A 166 -6.35 -17.97 1.27
N MET A 167 -5.24 -17.23 1.40
CA MET A 167 -3.90 -17.80 1.41
C MET A 167 -3.51 -18.40 2.77
N PHE A 168 -4.19 -18.01 3.85
CA PHE A 168 -3.91 -18.51 5.20
C PHE A 168 -4.75 -19.73 5.56
N ASN A 169 -5.84 -20.00 4.83
CA ASN A 169 -6.73 -21.14 5.11
C ASN A 169 -6.23 -22.45 4.50
N ASP A 170 -5.21 -22.40 3.66
CA ASP A 170 -4.72 -23.59 2.96
C ASP A 170 -3.64 -24.36 3.74
N ASP A 171 -3.15 -23.87 4.92
CA ASP A 171 -1.99 -24.45 5.60
C ASP A 171 -1.95 -24.25 7.14
N ILE A 172 -3.08 -24.34 7.84
CA ILE A 172 -3.03 -24.38 9.31
C ILE A 172 -3.75 -25.62 9.83
#